data_a3df1302caad1874baeedc86cf3dd860
#
_entry.id   a3df1302caad1874baeedc86cf3dd860
#
_cell.length_a   1.000
_cell.length_b   1.000
_cell.length_c   1.000
_cell.angle_alpha   90.00
_cell.angle_beta   90.00
_cell.angle_gamma   90.00
#
_symmetry.space_group_name_H-M   'P 1'
#
loop_
_entity.id
_entity.type
_entity.pdbx_description
1 polymer ?
#
loop_
_entity_poly.entity_id
_entity_poly.type
_entity_poly.pdbx_seq_one_letter_code
_entity_poly.pdbx_strand_id
1 'polypeptide(L)'
;YYIEHPNGLLEKKVTRMRPGTVGICAAIQHKYKVDTVPHVLCGGFSKEETEYLLVDCLYLGIDNVMALRGDAMKEQRYFQPTEGGHTYATELVTQISNLNKGIYLNGIAADHKANFCIGVAGYPEKHIEAPSLTSDLARLKEKIEAGADYVVTQMFFDNQKYFEFVDKAREAGINVPIIPGIKPIAVKKHLNLLSQAFKIDFPQELVEAVEACKHNADVKQIGIEWAIQQSKELKAAGVPVLHYYSMGKSDNI
;
A
#
# COMPACT_ATOMS: atom_id res chain seq x y z
N TYR A 1 -10.55 -14.62 12.00
CA TYR A 1 -11.45 -13.91 12.91
C TYR A 1 -11.75 -14.77 14.14
N TYR A 2 -12.18 -14.13 15.20
CA TYR A 2 -12.60 -14.82 16.42
C TYR A 2 -14.12 -14.85 16.49
N ILE A 3 -14.68 -15.97 16.93
CA ILE A 3 -16.10 -16.09 17.30
C ILE A 3 -16.15 -16.09 18.82
N GLU A 4 -16.89 -15.15 19.37
CA GLU A 4 -17.22 -15.15 20.80
C GLU A 4 -18.42 -16.05 21.03
N HIS A 5 -18.23 -17.09 21.84
CA HIS A 5 -19.29 -17.97 22.26
C HIS A 5 -20.06 -17.38 23.45
N PRO A 6 -21.32 -17.78 23.70
CA PRO A 6 -22.13 -17.28 24.81
C PRO A 6 -21.50 -17.44 26.21
N ASN A 7 -20.50 -18.29 26.34
CA ASN A 7 -19.72 -18.52 27.56
C ASN A 7 -18.48 -17.64 27.67
N GLY A 8 -18.30 -16.65 26.77
CA GLY A 8 -17.16 -15.76 26.73
C GLY A 8 -15.87 -16.36 26.16
N LEU A 9 -15.89 -17.60 25.69
CA LEU A 9 -14.76 -18.22 25.04
C LEU A 9 -14.60 -17.66 23.60
N LEU A 10 -13.39 -17.23 23.27
CA LEU A 10 -13.03 -16.78 21.93
C LEU A 10 -12.47 -17.96 21.13
N GLU A 11 -13.17 -18.39 20.10
CA GLU A 11 -12.69 -19.40 19.15
C GLU A 11 -12.07 -18.71 17.92
N LYS A 12 -10.76 -18.95 17.67
CA LYS A 12 -10.10 -18.48 16.45
C LYS A 12 -10.57 -19.34 15.27
N LYS A 13 -11.39 -18.78 14.39
CA LYS A 13 -11.73 -19.43 13.10
C LYS A 13 -10.85 -18.90 11.99
N VAL A 14 -10.05 -19.79 11.41
CA VAL A 14 -9.28 -19.52 10.21
C VAL A 14 -10.06 -20.10 9.02
N THR A 15 -10.74 -19.24 8.26
CA THR A 15 -11.31 -19.63 6.97
C THR A 15 -10.43 -19.08 5.86
N ARG A 16 -9.68 -19.93 5.22
CA ARG A 16 -8.90 -19.58 4.04
C ARG A 16 -9.73 -19.89 2.80
N MET A 17 -10.48 -18.90 2.31
CA MET A 17 -11.27 -19.03 1.09
C MET A 17 -10.48 -18.65 -0.17
N ARG A 18 -9.27 -18.08 -0.01
CA ARG A 18 -8.39 -17.64 -1.10
C ARG A 18 -6.93 -17.96 -0.76
N PRO A 19 -6.06 -18.15 -1.76
CA PRO A 19 -4.62 -18.26 -1.53
C PRO A 19 -4.08 -17.02 -0.79
N GLY A 20 -3.03 -17.19 -0.01
CA GLY A 20 -2.30 -16.06 0.58
C GLY A 20 -1.52 -15.29 -0.49
N THR A 21 -1.08 -14.07 -0.14
CA THR A 21 -0.37 -13.19 -1.07
C THR A 21 0.87 -13.86 -1.67
N VAL A 22 1.66 -14.61 -0.90
CA VAL A 22 2.85 -15.33 -1.38
C VAL A 22 2.47 -16.35 -2.46
N GLY A 23 1.44 -17.17 -2.22
CA GLY A 23 0.99 -18.17 -3.20
C GLY A 23 0.49 -17.56 -4.51
N ILE A 24 -0.20 -16.41 -4.44
CA ILE A 24 -0.67 -15.67 -5.62
C ILE A 24 0.53 -15.08 -6.39
N CYS A 25 1.45 -14.41 -5.69
CA CYS A 25 2.64 -13.82 -6.28
C CYS A 25 3.53 -14.88 -6.95
N ALA A 26 3.80 -15.99 -6.27
CA ALA A 26 4.57 -17.10 -6.83
C ALA A 26 3.92 -17.69 -8.09
N ALA A 27 2.58 -17.89 -8.08
CA ALA A 27 1.85 -18.40 -9.23
C ALA A 27 1.91 -17.44 -10.43
N ILE A 28 1.76 -16.13 -10.21
CA ILE A 28 1.85 -15.11 -11.24
C ILE A 28 3.26 -15.03 -11.79
N GLN A 29 4.27 -14.92 -10.92
CA GLN A 29 5.68 -14.82 -11.30
C GLN A 29 6.12 -16.05 -12.11
N HIS A 30 5.76 -17.25 -11.64
CA HIS A 30 6.11 -18.48 -12.35
C HIS A 30 5.40 -18.59 -13.71
N LYS A 31 4.08 -18.28 -13.76
CA LYS A 31 3.27 -18.44 -14.97
C LYS A 31 3.56 -17.38 -16.03
N TYR A 32 3.70 -16.13 -15.62
CA TYR A 32 3.78 -14.99 -16.56
C TYR A 32 5.19 -14.41 -16.70
N LYS A 33 6.15 -14.84 -15.86
CA LYS A 33 7.54 -14.34 -15.86
C LYS A 33 7.62 -12.83 -15.69
N VAL A 34 6.80 -12.32 -14.79
CA VAL A 34 6.78 -10.91 -14.37
C VAL A 34 7.09 -10.83 -12.88
N ASP A 35 7.78 -9.77 -12.47
CA ASP A 35 8.05 -9.54 -11.06
C ASP A 35 6.74 -9.28 -10.30
N THR A 36 6.67 -9.75 -9.08
CA THR A 36 5.54 -9.57 -8.19
C THR A 36 5.97 -8.88 -6.91
N VAL A 37 5.04 -8.11 -6.33
CA VAL A 37 5.28 -7.36 -5.09
C VAL A 37 4.19 -7.72 -4.09
N PRO A 38 4.41 -8.73 -3.21
CA PRO A 38 3.47 -9.05 -2.15
C PRO A 38 3.37 -7.89 -1.16
N HIS A 39 2.13 -7.60 -0.75
CA HIS A 39 1.88 -6.70 0.37
C HIS A 39 2.09 -7.47 1.68
N VAL A 40 3.04 -7.01 2.48
CA VAL A 40 3.32 -7.52 3.82
C VAL A 40 2.73 -6.54 4.82
N LEU A 41 1.87 -7.04 5.71
CA LEU A 41 1.08 -6.21 6.61
C LEU A 41 1.52 -6.43 8.07
N CYS A 42 1.50 -5.37 8.87
CA CYS A 42 1.62 -5.48 10.33
C CYS A 42 0.41 -6.20 10.94
N GLY A 43 -0.78 -5.98 10.35
CA GLY A 43 -2.02 -6.59 10.84
C GLY A 43 -2.16 -8.06 10.47
N GLY A 44 -2.61 -8.88 11.42
CA GLY A 44 -2.93 -10.28 11.20
C GLY A 44 -1.74 -11.26 11.34
N PHE A 45 -0.53 -10.77 11.61
CA PHE A 45 0.69 -11.58 11.75
C PHE A 45 1.51 -11.17 12.96
N SER A 46 2.10 -12.15 13.66
CA SER A 46 3.22 -11.91 14.59
C SER A 46 4.51 -11.63 13.81
N LYS A 47 5.57 -11.21 14.51
CA LYS A 47 6.89 -11.00 13.89
C LYS A 47 7.47 -12.30 13.34
N GLU A 48 7.25 -13.42 14.04
CA GLU A 48 7.68 -14.75 13.61
C GLU A 48 6.93 -15.20 12.36
N GLU A 49 5.60 -15.02 12.31
CA GLU A 49 4.80 -15.34 11.14
C GLU A 49 5.19 -14.47 9.93
N THR A 50 5.56 -13.21 10.18
CA THR A 50 6.10 -12.30 9.16
C THR A 50 7.45 -12.79 8.65
N GLU A 51 8.35 -13.26 9.54
CA GLU A 51 9.63 -13.82 9.13
C GLU A 51 9.45 -15.08 8.28
N TYR A 52 8.54 -15.99 8.65
CA TYR A 52 8.23 -17.17 7.84
C TYR A 52 7.72 -16.80 6.44
N LEU A 53 6.82 -15.81 6.35
CA LEU A 53 6.33 -15.31 5.06
C LEU A 53 7.48 -14.76 4.21
N LEU A 54 8.40 -14.01 4.80
CA LEU A 54 9.56 -13.45 4.10
C LEU A 54 10.53 -14.52 3.65
N VAL A 55 10.76 -15.55 4.47
CA VAL A 55 11.59 -16.73 4.08
C VAL A 55 10.95 -17.48 2.91
N ASP A 56 9.62 -17.66 2.92
CA ASP A 56 8.91 -18.24 1.77
C ASP A 56 9.09 -17.40 0.50
N CYS A 57 9.03 -16.06 0.59
CA CYS A 57 9.31 -15.17 -0.53
C CYS A 57 10.71 -15.37 -1.09
N LEU A 58 11.73 -15.43 -0.21
CA LEU A 58 13.12 -15.68 -0.62
C LEU A 58 13.27 -17.00 -1.37
N TYR A 59 12.70 -18.09 -0.83
CA TYR A 59 12.74 -19.40 -1.46
C TYR A 59 12.10 -19.41 -2.86
N LEU A 60 11.05 -18.61 -3.05
CA LEU A 60 10.30 -18.48 -4.29
C LEU A 60 10.89 -17.45 -5.27
N GLY A 61 12.01 -16.80 -4.92
CA GLY A 61 12.63 -15.75 -5.73
C GLY A 61 11.77 -14.50 -5.87
N ILE A 62 11.03 -14.15 -4.83
CA ILE A 62 10.24 -12.91 -4.75
C ILE A 62 11.05 -11.90 -3.95
N ASP A 63 11.72 -10.98 -4.65
CA ASP A 63 12.68 -10.04 -4.05
C ASP A 63 12.07 -8.65 -3.79
N ASN A 64 10.84 -8.40 -4.23
CA ASN A 64 10.15 -7.12 -4.02
C ASN A 64 9.03 -7.29 -3.02
N VAL A 65 8.92 -6.38 -2.06
CA VAL A 65 7.84 -6.40 -1.05
C VAL A 65 7.30 -4.99 -0.80
N MET A 66 6.02 -4.89 -0.48
CA MET A 66 5.38 -3.66 -0.05
C MET A 66 5.04 -3.76 1.43
N ALA A 67 5.78 -3.02 2.28
CA ALA A 67 5.61 -3.02 3.74
C ALA A 67 4.55 -1.99 4.15
N LEU A 68 3.42 -2.46 4.67
CA LEU A 68 2.27 -1.64 5.05
C LEU A 68 1.84 -1.93 6.48
N ARG A 69 1.28 -0.94 7.16
CA ARG A 69 0.65 -1.17 8.45
C ARG A 69 -0.61 -2.04 8.33
N GLY A 70 -1.40 -1.76 7.33
CA GLY A 70 -2.75 -2.28 7.17
C GLY A 70 -3.80 -1.38 7.82
N ASP A 71 -5.07 -1.65 7.52
CA ASP A 71 -6.21 -0.89 8.01
C ASP A 71 -6.72 -1.49 9.33
N ALA A 72 -7.48 -0.67 10.10
CA ALA A 72 -8.23 -1.16 11.24
C ALA A 72 -9.30 -2.16 10.78
N MET A 73 -9.60 -3.17 11.60
CA MET A 73 -10.75 -4.05 11.33
C MET A 73 -12.05 -3.25 11.39
N LYS A 74 -13.10 -3.73 10.72
CA LYS A 74 -14.39 -3.03 10.60
C LYS A 74 -15.00 -2.62 11.93
N GLU A 75 -14.77 -3.41 12.97
CA GLU A 75 -15.29 -3.20 14.33
C GLU A 75 -14.39 -2.27 15.17
N GLN A 76 -13.22 -1.91 14.65
CA GLN A 76 -12.21 -1.10 15.36
C GLN A 76 -12.12 0.30 14.79
N ARG A 77 -12.05 1.29 15.68
CA ARG A 77 -11.87 2.70 15.29
C ARG A 77 -10.45 2.99 14.80
N TYR A 78 -9.45 2.29 15.35
CA TYR A 78 -8.03 2.45 15.05
C TYR A 78 -7.39 1.08 14.86
N PHE A 79 -6.31 1.06 14.09
CA PHE A 79 -5.49 -0.14 13.93
C PHE A 79 -5.02 -0.68 15.29
N GLN A 80 -5.15 -1.98 15.47
CA GLN A 80 -4.63 -2.73 16.62
C GLN A 80 -3.65 -3.79 16.11
N PRO A 81 -2.41 -3.82 16.62
CA PRO A 81 -1.46 -4.84 16.24
C PRO A 81 -1.91 -6.21 16.71
N THR A 82 -1.55 -7.25 15.98
CA THR A 82 -1.66 -8.63 16.44
C THR A 82 -0.69 -8.83 17.63
N GLU A 83 -1.03 -9.71 18.56
CA GLU A 83 -0.13 -10.06 19.67
C GLU A 83 1.23 -10.53 19.12
N GLY A 84 2.32 -9.95 19.62
CA GLY A 84 3.67 -10.20 19.09
C GLY A 84 3.95 -9.61 17.70
N GLY A 85 2.99 -8.90 17.11
CA GLY A 85 3.14 -8.27 15.79
C GLY A 85 3.75 -6.86 15.82
N HIS A 86 3.79 -6.23 14.66
CA HIS A 86 4.26 -4.86 14.49
C HIS A 86 3.13 -3.85 14.68
N THR A 87 3.43 -2.73 15.34
CA THR A 87 2.48 -1.61 15.50
C THR A 87 2.54 -0.65 14.31
N TYR A 88 3.74 -0.42 13.78
CA TYR A 88 3.99 0.54 12.71
C TYR A 88 4.75 -0.09 11.54
N ALA A 89 4.49 0.41 10.34
CA ALA A 89 5.20 -0.02 9.13
C ALA A 89 6.72 0.17 9.23
N THR A 90 7.22 1.16 10.00
CA THR A 90 8.65 1.37 10.24
C THR A 90 9.30 0.17 10.92
N GLU A 91 8.62 -0.45 11.90
CA GLU A 91 9.11 -1.65 12.58
C GLU A 91 9.18 -2.84 11.61
N LEU A 92 8.17 -2.99 10.76
CA LEU A 92 8.14 -4.01 9.70
C LEU A 92 9.28 -3.81 8.69
N VAL A 93 9.49 -2.57 8.22
CA VAL A 93 10.63 -2.23 7.34
C VAL A 93 11.96 -2.59 8.02
N THR A 94 12.11 -2.29 9.31
CA THR A 94 13.31 -2.63 10.07
C THR A 94 13.53 -4.15 10.09
N GLN A 95 12.50 -4.96 10.30
CA GLN A 95 12.62 -6.43 10.27
C GLN A 95 13.07 -6.91 8.89
N ILE A 96 12.47 -6.43 7.81
CA ILE A 96 12.84 -6.81 6.44
C ILE A 96 14.28 -6.36 6.13
N SER A 97 14.65 -5.13 6.52
CA SER A 97 16.01 -4.61 6.35
C SER A 97 17.06 -5.42 7.15
N ASN A 98 16.69 -5.95 8.29
CA ASN A 98 17.56 -6.84 9.07
C ASN A 98 17.78 -8.17 8.34
N LEU A 99 16.76 -8.76 7.71
CA LEU A 99 16.93 -9.94 6.86
C LEU A 99 17.88 -9.67 5.68
N ASN A 100 17.82 -8.47 5.09
CA ASN A 100 18.77 -8.04 4.06
C ASN A 100 20.23 -7.96 4.59
N LYS A 101 20.41 -7.81 5.89
CA LYS A 101 21.72 -7.87 6.56
C LYS A 101 22.08 -9.28 7.05
N GLY A 102 21.17 -10.25 6.89
CA GLY A 102 21.34 -11.62 7.41
C GLY A 102 21.01 -11.76 8.88
N ILE A 103 20.28 -10.81 9.48
CA ILE A 103 19.90 -10.81 10.91
C ILE A 103 18.45 -11.27 11.02
N TYR A 104 18.26 -12.42 11.68
CA TYR A 104 16.95 -13.03 11.96
C TYR A 104 16.44 -12.65 13.36
N LEU A 105 15.14 -12.87 13.63
CA LEU A 105 14.52 -12.53 14.93
C LEU A 105 15.16 -13.25 16.13
N ASN A 106 15.66 -14.45 15.92
CA ASN A 106 16.37 -15.22 16.96
C ASN A 106 17.79 -14.70 17.25
N GLY A 107 18.22 -13.60 16.60
CA GLY A 107 19.55 -13.03 16.74
C GLY A 107 20.68 -13.81 16.06
N ILE A 108 20.37 -14.88 15.35
CA ILE A 108 21.36 -15.66 14.59
C ILE A 108 21.66 -14.90 13.29
N ALA A 109 22.94 -14.62 13.05
CA ALA A 109 23.40 -14.14 11.75
C ALA A 109 23.52 -15.34 10.82
N ALA A 110 22.85 -15.27 9.66
CA ALA A 110 22.95 -16.29 8.63
C ALA A 110 23.93 -15.85 7.55
N ASP A 111 24.62 -16.82 6.94
CA ASP A 111 25.50 -16.58 5.79
C ASP A 111 24.71 -16.11 4.56
N HIS A 112 23.43 -16.48 4.47
CA HIS A 112 22.53 -16.05 3.42
C HIS A 112 21.78 -14.78 3.80
N LYS A 113 22.03 -13.70 3.06
CA LYS A 113 21.35 -12.42 3.16
C LYS A 113 20.17 -12.38 2.20
N ALA A 114 19.07 -11.80 2.65
CA ALA A 114 18.00 -11.43 1.74
C ALA A 114 18.43 -10.25 0.84
N ASN A 115 17.67 -10.00 -0.22
CA ASN A 115 17.86 -8.85 -1.10
C ASN A 115 16.51 -8.22 -1.44
N PHE A 116 15.69 -7.99 -0.42
CA PHE A 116 14.38 -7.37 -0.63
C PHE A 116 14.52 -5.90 -1.03
N CYS A 117 13.86 -5.54 -2.13
CA CYS A 117 13.54 -4.16 -2.46
C CYS A 117 12.23 -3.79 -1.74
N ILE A 118 12.28 -2.82 -0.83
CA ILE A 118 11.23 -2.54 0.14
C ILE A 118 10.46 -1.28 -0.26
N GLY A 119 9.20 -1.45 -0.68
CA GLY A 119 8.27 -0.34 -0.91
C GLY A 119 7.49 0.03 0.34
N VAL A 120 7.14 1.31 0.47
CA VAL A 120 6.27 1.82 1.54
C VAL A 120 5.22 2.78 1.00
N ALA A 121 4.13 2.99 1.74
CA ALA A 121 3.12 3.96 1.37
C ALA A 121 3.52 5.40 1.74
N GLY A 122 3.20 6.35 0.84
CA GLY A 122 3.19 7.79 1.06
C GLY A 122 1.81 8.39 0.79
N TYR A 123 1.53 9.58 1.26
CA TYR A 123 0.19 10.19 1.20
C TYR A 123 0.29 11.65 0.72
N PRO A 124 0.00 11.93 -0.58
CA PRO A 124 0.06 13.29 -1.12
C PRO A 124 -0.80 14.28 -0.36
N GLU A 125 -1.95 13.84 0.11
CA GLU A 125 -2.91 14.66 0.86
C GLU A 125 -2.90 14.37 2.37
N LYS A 126 -1.85 13.75 2.89
CA LYS A 126 -1.68 13.37 4.30
C LYS A 126 -2.43 12.09 4.69
N HIS A 127 -1.81 11.26 5.51
CA HIS A 127 -2.47 10.12 6.14
C HIS A 127 -3.60 10.57 7.08
N ILE A 128 -4.73 9.84 7.08
CA ILE A 128 -5.93 10.20 7.85
C ILE A 128 -5.64 10.42 9.35
N GLU A 129 -4.74 9.63 9.93
CA GLU A 129 -4.36 9.72 11.35
C GLU A 129 -3.25 10.74 11.63
N ALA A 130 -2.55 11.24 10.59
CA ALA A 130 -1.48 12.22 10.81
C ALA A 130 -2.06 13.59 11.16
N PRO A 131 -1.52 14.31 12.15
CA PRO A 131 -2.00 15.64 12.50
C PRO A 131 -1.69 16.69 11.42
N SER A 132 -0.58 16.55 10.70
CA SER A 132 -0.17 17.45 9.62
C SER A 132 0.60 16.69 8.53
N LEU A 133 0.73 17.30 7.34
CA LEU A 133 1.58 16.77 6.27
C LEU A 133 3.05 16.71 6.71
N THR A 134 3.52 17.69 7.46
CA THR A 134 4.89 17.71 7.99
C THR A 134 5.16 16.52 8.89
N SER A 135 4.22 16.18 9.79
CA SER A 135 4.38 15.00 10.66
C SER A 135 4.30 13.70 9.86
N ASP A 136 3.47 13.65 8.81
CA ASP A 136 3.38 12.46 7.93
C ASP A 136 4.67 12.25 7.13
N LEU A 137 5.25 13.32 6.60
CA LEU A 137 6.57 13.29 5.92
C LEU A 137 7.70 12.87 6.88
N ALA A 138 7.65 13.30 8.15
CA ALA A 138 8.62 12.84 9.15
C ALA A 138 8.50 11.31 9.36
N ARG A 139 7.28 10.78 9.45
CA ARG A 139 7.05 9.33 9.53
C ARG A 139 7.46 8.58 8.25
N LEU A 140 7.27 9.20 7.08
CA LEU A 140 7.75 8.64 5.83
C LEU A 140 9.29 8.57 5.82
N LYS A 141 9.95 9.63 6.28
CA LYS A 141 11.41 9.67 6.39
C LYS A 141 11.95 8.57 7.32
N GLU A 142 11.32 8.35 8.48
CA GLU A 142 11.66 7.25 9.38
C GLU A 142 11.62 5.87 8.69
N LYS A 143 10.63 5.65 7.80
CA LYS A 143 10.53 4.40 7.00
C LYS A 143 11.69 4.26 6.00
N ILE A 144 12.09 5.37 5.37
CA ILE A 144 13.24 5.37 4.45
C ILE A 144 14.54 5.12 5.21
N GLU A 145 14.74 5.78 6.34
CA GLU A 145 15.92 5.57 7.21
C GLU A 145 15.99 4.14 7.78
N ALA A 146 14.83 3.50 7.98
CA ALA A 146 14.76 2.09 8.38
C ALA A 146 15.14 1.11 7.25
N GLY A 147 15.21 1.56 6.01
CA GLY A 147 15.67 0.78 4.86
C GLY A 147 14.66 0.61 3.73
N ALA A 148 13.63 1.46 3.63
CA ALA A 148 12.74 1.42 2.47
C ALA A 148 13.40 2.06 1.24
N ASP A 149 13.23 1.42 0.08
CA ASP A 149 13.90 1.76 -1.17
C ASP A 149 13.05 2.66 -2.08
N TYR A 150 11.72 2.60 -1.96
CA TYR A 150 10.80 3.41 -2.77
C TYR A 150 9.47 3.66 -2.06
N VAL A 151 8.74 4.63 -2.57
CA VAL A 151 7.40 5.01 -2.08
C VAL A 151 6.37 4.79 -3.18
N VAL A 152 5.22 4.18 -2.84
CA VAL A 152 4.02 4.23 -3.66
C VAL A 152 3.01 5.13 -2.97
N THR A 153 2.47 6.13 -3.69
CA THR A 153 1.53 7.04 -3.07
C THR A 153 0.12 6.45 -2.96
N GLN A 154 -0.63 6.89 -1.96
CA GLN A 154 -2.08 6.77 -1.98
C GLN A 154 -2.61 7.44 -3.26
N MET A 155 -3.78 6.99 -3.74
CA MET A 155 -4.45 7.61 -4.88
C MET A 155 -4.75 9.09 -4.61
N PHE A 156 -4.72 9.87 -5.67
CA PHE A 156 -5.07 11.29 -5.72
C PHE A 156 -5.72 11.56 -7.08
N PHE A 157 -6.45 12.67 -7.20
CA PHE A 157 -7.17 13.02 -8.42
C PHE A 157 -6.72 14.36 -9.03
N ASP A 158 -5.86 15.08 -8.32
CA ASP A 158 -5.18 16.29 -8.77
C ASP A 158 -3.66 16.05 -8.79
N ASN A 159 -3.03 16.13 -9.98
CA ASN A 159 -1.60 15.91 -10.14
C ASN A 159 -0.75 16.96 -9.39
N GLN A 160 -1.28 18.15 -9.15
CA GLN A 160 -0.58 19.17 -8.38
C GLN A 160 -0.30 18.71 -6.94
N LYS A 161 -1.22 17.96 -6.31
CA LYS A 161 -1.03 17.37 -4.98
C LYS A 161 0.16 16.42 -4.94
N TYR A 162 0.35 15.63 -6.01
CA TYR A 162 1.50 14.75 -6.13
C TYR A 162 2.81 15.54 -6.29
N PHE A 163 2.85 16.54 -7.15
CA PHE A 163 4.06 17.35 -7.35
C PHE A 163 4.47 18.08 -6.08
N GLU A 164 3.52 18.74 -5.41
CA GLU A 164 3.77 19.40 -4.11
C GLU A 164 4.26 18.43 -3.02
N PHE A 165 3.71 17.21 -3.01
CA PHE A 165 4.16 16.17 -2.09
C PHE A 165 5.59 15.76 -2.38
N VAL A 166 5.96 15.57 -3.66
CA VAL A 166 7.33 15.21 -4.06
C VAL A 166 8.30 16.32 -3.66
N ASP A 167 7.97 17.58 -3.94
CA ASP A 167 8.82 18.72 -3.56
C ASP A 167 9.06 18.76 -2.06
N LYS A 168 8.02 18.71 -1.25
CA LYS A 168 8.11 18.67 0.22
C LYS A 168 8.87 17.43 0.73
N ALA A 169 8.73 16.29 0.08
CA ALA A 169 9.49 15.09 0.42
C ALA A 169 10.97 15.28 0.14
N ARG A 170 11.33 15.92 -0.99
CA ARG A 170 12.73 16.26 -1.31
C ARG A 170 13.32 17.26 -0.32
N GLU A 171 12.57 18.30 0.06
CA GLU A 171 12.97 19.26 1.11
C GLU A 171 13.19 18.57 2.47
N ALA A 172 12.37 17.56 2.80
CA ALA A 172 12.54 16.73 3.99
C ALA A 172 13.73 15.73 3.91
N GLY A 173 14.43 15.67 2.76
CA GLY A 173 15.58 14.77 2.53
C GLY A 173 15.19 13.35 2.12
N ILE A 174 13.98 13.14 1.64
CA ILE A 174 13.53 11.84 1.08
C ILE A 174 13.89 11.81 -0.41
N ASN A 175 14.93 11.06 -0.78
CA ASN A 175 15.49 11.04 -2.13
C ASN A 175 15.18 9.76 -2.93
N VAL A 176 14.51 8.79 -2.32
CA VAL A 176 14.09 7.55 -3.01
C VAL A 176 13.01 7.81 -4.07
N PRO A 177 12.82 6.91 -5.05
CA PRO A 177 11.74 7.02 -6.02
C PRO A 177 10.37 7.13 -5.34
N ILE A 178 9.51 8.03 -5.83
CA ILE A 178 8.13 8.18 -5.40
C ILE A 178 7.23 7.89 -6.61
N ILE A 179 6.50 6.79 -6.53
CA ILE A 179 5.65 6.27 -7.60
C ILE A 179 4.21 6.72 -7.35
N PRO A 180 3.59 7.49 -8.27
CA PRO A 180 2.22 7.94 -8.10
C PRO A 180 1.23 6.79 -8.24
N GLY A 181 0.27 6.73 -7.32
CA GLY A 181 -0.84 5.79 -7.32
C GLY A 181 -2.07 6.39 -8.01
N ILE A 182 -2.51 5.78 -9.10
CA ILE A 182 -3.65 6.20 -9.92
C ILE A 182 -4.82 5.23 -9.72
N LYS A 183 -6.01 5.77 -9.51
CA LYS A 183 -7.23 4.97 -9.40
C LYS A 183 -8.34 5.54 -10.27
N PRO A 184 -8.75 4.87 -11.37
CA PRO A 184 -9.93 5.29 -12.12
C PRO A 184 -11.20 5.17 -11.27
N ILE A 185 -12.06 6.21 -11.32
CA ILE A 185 -13.40 6.15 -10.72
C ILE A 185 -14.26 5.23 -11.60
N ALA A 186 -15.04 4.33 -10.98
CA ALA A 186 -15.89 3.40 -11.72
C ALA A 186 -17.37 3.50 -11.35
N VAL A 187 -17.70 4.14 -10.25
CA VAL A 187 -19.09 4.31 -9.79
C VAL A 187 -19.23 5.63 -9.01
N LYS A 188 -20.40 6.24 -9.09
CA LYS A 188 -20.70 7.56 -8.49
C LYS A 188 -20.39 7.60 -6.99
N LYS A 189 -20.70 6.51 -6.26
CA LYS A 189 -20.42 6.42 -4.82
C LYS A 189 -18.93 6.52 -4.45
N HIS A 190 -18.00 6.35 -5.39
CA HIS A 190 -16.56 6.51 -5.11
C HIS A 190 -16.22 7.91 -4.63
N LEU A 191 -16.90 8.97 -5.08
CA LEU A 191 -16.67 10.33 -4.62
C LEU A 191 -16.77 10.44 -3.09
N ASN A 192 -17.83 9.87 -2.52
CA ASN A 192 -18.02 9.90 -1.07
C ASN A 192 -17.18 8.87 -0.32
N LEU A 193 -17.13 7.62 -0.82
CA LEU A 193 -16.43 6.54 -0.13
C LEU A 193 -14.93 6.78 -0.02
N LEU A 194 -14.28 7.21 -1.13
CA LEU A 194 -12.84 7.42 -1.14
C LEU A 194 -12.45 8.67 -0.33
N SER A 195 -13.21 9.75 -0.45
CA SER A 195 -12.99 10.95 0.34
C SER A 195 -13.14 10.70 1.84
N GLN A 196 -14.15 9.94 2.26
CA GLN A 196 -14.35 9.60 3.66
C GLN A 196 -13.28 8.64 4.20
N ALA A 197 -12.91 7.62 3.41
CA ALA A 197 -11.97 6.59 3.85
C ALA A 197 -10.52 7.07 3.88
N PHE A 198 -10.11 7.90 2.91
CA PHE A 198 -8.71 8.28 2.71
C PHE A 198 -8.44 9.78 2.87
N LYS A 199 -9.49 10.60 3.08
CA LYS A 199 -9.38 12.07 3.20
C LYS A 199 -8.70 12.72 2.01
N ILE A 200 -9.03 12.22 0.81
CA ILE A 200 -8.59 12.76 -0.46
C ILE A 200 -9.64 13.71 -1.04
N ASP A 201 -9.17 14.71 -1.76
CA ASP A 201 -9.99 15.69 -2.45
C ASP A 201 -10.22 15.30 -3.90
N PHE A 202 -11.36 15.72 -4.45
CA PHE A 202 -11.66 15.58 -5.87
C PHE A 202 -11.71 16.97 -6.52
N PRO A 203 -11.07 17.17 -7.69
CA PRO A 203 -11.26 18.38 -8.49
C PRO A 203 -12.73 18.61 -8.81
N GLN A 204 -13.15 19.86 -8.76
CA GLN A 204 -14.55 20.24 -8.95
C GLN A 204 -15.10 19.77 -10.31
N GLU A 205 -14.29 19.89 -11.35
CA GLU A 205 -14.63 19.43 -12.70
C GLU A 205 -14.95 17.93 -12.75
N LEU A 206 -14.17 17.11 -12.04
CA LEU A 206 -14.40 15.66 -11.95
C LEU A 206 -15.69 15.37 -11.18
N VAL A 207 -15.94 16.08 -10.09
CA VAL A 207 -17.17 15.93 -9.29
C VAL A 207 -18.39 16.24 -10.17
N GLU A 208 -18.40 17.39 -10.84
CA GLU A 208 -19.51 17.84 -11.71
C GLU A 208 -19.76 16.85 -12.85
N ALA A 209 -18.68 16.39 -13.52
CA ALA A 209 -18.80 15.41 -14.60
C ALA A 209 -19.41 14.09 -14.11
N VAL A 210 -18.97 13.58 -12.95
CA VAL A 210 -19.50 12.34 -12.36
C VAL A 210 -20.93 12.53 -11.85
N GLU A 211 -21.26 13.66 -11.25
CA GLU A 211 -22.62 13.94 -10.76
C GLU A 211 -23.65 14.09 -11.89
N ALA A 212 -23.25 14.60 -13.04
CA ALA A 212 -24.09 14.70 -14.22
C ALA A 212 -24.47 13.34 -14.84
N CYS A 213 -23.69 12.28 -14.56
CA CYS A 213 -23.94 10.94 -15.09
C CYS A 213 -25.24 10.33 -14.53
N LYS A 214 -25.99 9.67 -15.39
CA LYS A 214 -27.18 8.90 -15.01
C LYS A 214 -26.86 7.44 -14.69
N HIS A 215 -25.83 6.89 -15.33
CA HIS A 215 -25.45 5.48 -15.20
C HIS A 215 -23.98 5.31 -14.80
N ASN A 216 -23.66 4.25 -14.06
CA ASN A 216 -22.28 3.97 -13.68
C ASN A 216 -21.37 3.64 -14.88
N ALA A 217 -21.91 3.24 -16.02
CA ALA A 217 -21.13 3.06 -17.23
C ALA A 217 -20.50 4.38 -17.69
N ASP A 218 -21.27 5.47 -17.66
CA ASP A 218 -20.80 6.81 -18.01
C ASP A 218 -19.74 7.30 -16.99
N VAL A 219 -19.99 7.06 -15.69
CA VAL A 219 -19.03 7.37 -14.63
C VAL A 219 -17.70 6.65 -14.83
N LYS A 220 -17.76 5.37 -15.22
CA LYS A 220 -16.56 4.58 -15.51
C LYS A 220 -15.78 5.17 -16.68
N GLN A 221 -16.46 5.59 -17.75
CA GLN A 221 -15.81 6.21 -18.89
C GLN A 221 -15.10 7.52 -18.51
N ILE A 222 -15.76 8.39 -17.76
CA ILE A 222 -15.16 9.62 -17.21
C ILE A 222 -13.94 9.30 -16.35
N GLY A 223 -14.04 8.29 -15.47
CA GLY A 223 -12.92 7.89 -14.61
C GLY A 223 -11.71 7.36 -15.37
N ILE A 224 -11.94 6.64 -16.49
CA ILE A 224 -10.88 6.19 -17.40
C ILE A 224 -10.22 7.39 -18.09
N GLU A 225 -11.01 8.30 -18.66
CA GLU A 225 -10.51 9.49 -19.36
C GLU A 225 -9.69 10.38 -18.40
N TRP A 226 -10.18 10.58 -17.20
CA TRP A 226 -9.46 11.31 -16.15
C TRP A 226 -8.12 10.66 -15.81
N ALA A 227 -8.11 9.34 -15.59
CA ALA A 227 -6.88 8.61 -15.27
C ALA A 227 -5.88 8.62 -16.45
N ILE A 228 -6.36 8.59 -17.69
CA ILE A 228 -5.53 8.75 -18.90
C ILE A 228 -4.87 10.14 -18.91
N GLN A 229 -5.66 11.19 -18.65
CA GLN A 229 -5.15 12.56 -18.62
C GLN A 229 -4.10 12.73 -17.51
N GLN A 230 -4.41 12.31 -16.27
CA GLN A 230 -3.44 12.31 -15.16
C GLN A 230 -2.15 11.59 -15.54
N SER A 231 -2.26 10.41 -16.13
CA SER A 231 -1.11 9.59 -16.53
C SER A 231 -0.24 10.28 -17.59
N LYS A 232 -0.86 10.93 -18.59
CA LYS A 232 -0.14 11.67 -19.61
C LYS A 232 0.62 12.87 -19.03
N GLU A 233 0.00 13.62 -18.16
CA GLU A 233 0.62 14.77 -17.48
C GLU A 233 1.79 14.35 -16.59
N LEU A 234 1.61 13.30 -15.77
CA LEU A 234 2.68 12.75 -14.94
C LEU A 234 3.87 12.27 -15.78
N LYS A 235 3.60 11.57 -16.89
CA LYS A 235 4.67 11.14 -17.81
C LYS A 235 5.35 12.31 -18.51
N ALA A 236 4.61 13.33 -18.92
CA ALA A 236 5.16 14.55 -19.51
C ALA A 236 6.04 15.31 -18.51
N ALA A 237 5.72 15.26 -17.22
CA ALA A 237 6.55 15.81 -16.14
C ALA A 237 7.76 14.93 -15.77
N GLY A 238 8.02 13.83 -16.50
CA GLY A 238 9.19 12.98 -16.31
C GLY A 238 9.02 11.87 -15.27
N VAL A 239 7.79 11.58 -14.82
CA VAL A 239 7.54 10.46 -13.90
C VAL A 239 7.71 9.13 -14.65
N PRO A 240 8.68 8.28 -14.27
CA PRO A 240 9.04 7.11 -15.09
C PRO A 240 8.06 5.94 -14.94
N VAL A 241 7.43 5.80 -13.77
CA VAL A 241 6.59 4.65 -13.40
C VAL A 241 5.28 5.12 -12.80
N LEU A 242 4.18 4.47 -13.16
CA LEU A 242 2.84 4.70 -12.60
C LEU A 242 2.33 3.40 -11.95
N HIS A 243 1.69 3.52 -10.80
CA HIS A 243 1.01 2.42 -10.12
C HIS A 243 -0.50 2.57 -10.28
N TYR A 244 -1.22 1.52 -10.73
CA TYR A 244 -2.67 1.54 -10.90
C TYR A 244 -3.38 0.65 -9.86
N TYR A 245 -4.33 1.23 -9.14
CA TYR A 245 -5.20 0.51 -8.23
C TYR A 245 -6.38 -0.12 -8.98
N SER A 246 -6.14 -1.29 -9.60
CA SER A 246 -7.13 -1.99 -10.43
C SER A 246 -8.25 -2.68 -9.62
N MET A 247 -7.99 -3.01 -8.37
CA MET A 247 -8.87 -3.82 -7.51
C MET A 247 -9.25 -5.17 -8.15
N GLY A 248 -8.33 -5.75 -8.93
CA GLY A 248 -8.53 -7.01 -9.64
C GLY A 248 -9.42 -6.90 -10.89
N LYS A 249 -9.66 -5.67 -11.40
CA LYS A 249 -10.40 -5.40 -12.63
C LYS A 249 -9.48 -4.70 -13.62
N SER A 250 -9.32 -5.28 -14.80
CA SER A 250 -8.46 -4.72 -15.86
C SER A 250 -9.22 -3.87 -16.88
N ASP A 251 -10.54 -3.88 -16.83
CA ASP A 251 -11.43 -3.23 -17.80
C ASP A 251 -11.60 -1.71 -17.56
N ASN A 252 -10.89 -1.16 -16.59
CA ASN A 252 -10.87 0.26 -16.24
C ASN A 252 -9.44 0.86 -16.16
N ILE A 253 -8.45 0.15 -16.72
CA ILE A 253 -7.05 0.59 -16.79
C ILE A 253 -6.57 0.57 -18.22
#